data_4a68dfc0deac50ad209547e736d910a5
#
_entry.id   4a68dfc0deac50ad209547e736d910a5
#
_cell.length_a   1.000
_cell.length_b   1.000
_cell.length_c   1.000
_cell.angle_alpha   90.00
_cell.angle_beta   90.00
_cell.angle_gamma   90.00
#
_symmetry.space_group_name_H-M   'P 1'
#
loop_
_entity.id
_entity.type
_entity.pdbx_description
1 polymer ?
#
loop_
_entity_poly.entity_id
_entity_poly.type
_entity_poly.pdbx_seq_one_letter_code
_entity_poly.pdbx_strand_id
1 'polypeptide(L)'
;GSGDIEAENLQYANIFALVKGSGDIDLKNVKATTVMSEVNGSGDINIKGSAQKATLTVNGSGDISAEKLAATNVVATVAGSGDIVCYASRQLDARVSGSGDIKYKGSPSVVNKQGKKNSITGK
;
A
#
# COMPACT_ATOMS: atom_id res chain seq x y z
N GLY A 1 1.20 -17.74 -7.16
CA GLY A 1 0.20 -18.70 -6.72
C GLY A 1 -1.07 -18.05 -6.22
N SER A 2 -2.02 -18.85 -5.80
CA SER A 2 -3.33 -18.38 -5.36
C SER A 2 -3.61 -18.70 -3.88
N GLY A 3 -2.60 -18.88 -3.07
CA GLY A 3 -2.78 -19.12 -1.64
C GLY A 3 -2.94 -17.81 -0.87
N ASP A 4 -3.54 -17.92 0.33
CA ASP A 4 -3.74 -16.80 1.23
C ASP A 4 -2.76 -16.87 2.40
N ILE A 5 -2.31 -15.70 2.86
CA ILE A 5 -1.41 -15.59 3.99
C ILE A 5 -2.06 -14.67 5.04
N GLU A 6 -2.11 -15.14 6.28
CA GLU A 6 -2.55 -14.33 7.42
C GLU A 6 -1.46 -14.35 8.46
N ALA A 7 -1.11 -13.19 9.00
CA ALA A 7 -0.12 -13.06 10.05
C ALA A 7 -0.51 -11.95 11.01
N GLU A 8 -0.17 -12.11 12.28
CA GLU A 8 -0.49 -11.16 13.33
C GLU A 8 0.72 -10.92 14.23
N ASN A 9 0.74 -9.76 14.87
CA ASN A 9 1.74 -9.41 15.88
C ASN A 9 3.17 -9.47 15.35
N LEU A 10 3.40 -8.81 14.22
CA LEU A 10 4.68 -8.81 13.55
C LEU A 10 5.50 -7.60 14.01
N GLN A 11 6.66 -7.85 14.60
CA GLN A 11 7.61 -6.81 15.01
C GLN A 11 8.95 -7.09 14.32
N TYR A 12 9.24 -6.37 13.27
CA TYR A 12 10.46 -6.54 12.49
C TYR A 12 10.93 -5.19 11.98
N ALA A 13 12.23 -5.04 11.75
CA ALA A 13 12.74 -3.83 11.12
C ALA A 13 12.20 -3.69 9.70
N ASN A 14 12.18 -4.78 8.94
CA ASN A 14 11.71 -4.77 7.57
C ASN A 14 10.72 -5.90 7.33
N ILE A 15 9.59 -5.57 6.70
CA ILE A 15 8.59 -6.56 6.31
C ILE A 15 8.37 -6.43 4.81
N PHE A 16 8.40 -7.56 4.12
CA PHE A 16 8.16 -7.63 2.69
C PHE A 16 6.96 -8.55 2.42
N ALA A 17 5.95 -8.03 1.77
CA ALA A 17 4.76 -8.80 1.38
C ALA A 17 4.63 -8.78 -0.14
N LEU A 18 4.63 -9.93 -0.76
CA LEU A 18 4.55 -10.06 -2.21
C LEU A 18 3.45 -11.04 -2.60
N VAL A 19 2.53 -10.58 -3.44
CA VAL A 19 1.52 -11.42 -4.06
C VAL A 19 1.83 -11.54 -5.55
N LYS A 20 2.00 -12.78 -6.00
CA LYS A 20 2.07 -13.09 -7.43
C LYS A 20 0.87 -13.94 -7.78
N GLY A 21 0.05 -13.45 -8.71
CA GLY A 21 -1.18 -14.15 -9.08
C GLY A 21 -2.37 -13.60 -8.32
N SER A 22 -3.21 -14.46 -7.75
CA SER A 22 -4.50 -14.07 -7.19
C SER A 22 -4.65 -14.36 -5.69
N GLY A 23 -3.57 -14.64 -4.97
CA GLY A 23 -3.64 -14.86 -3.52
C GLY A 23 -3.81 -13.56 -2.74
N ASP A 24 -4.18 -13.69 -1.47
CA ASP A 24 -4.39 -12.55 -0.58
C ASP A 24 -3.43 -12.62 0.61
N ILE A 25 -3.03 -11.44 1.10
CA ILE A 25 -2.21 -11.32 2.30
C ILE A 25 -2.93 -10.40 3.29
N ASP A 26 -3.05 -10.86 4.54
CA ASP A 26 -3.65 -10.08 5.61
C ASP A 26 -2.67 -10.03 6.78
N LEU A 27 -2.16 -8.82 7.07
CA LEU A 27 -1.21 -8.59 8.15
C LEU A 27 -1.85 -7.68 9.19
N LYS A 28 -1.88 -8.14 10.44
CA LYS A 28 -2.51 -7.41 11.54
C LYS A 28 -1.49 -7.10 12.62
N ASN A 29 -1.65 -5.96 13.26
CA ASN A 29 -0.81 -5.53 14.37
C ASN A 29 0.68 -5.57 14.01
N VAL A 30 1.02 -4.90 12.93
CA VAL A 30 2.38 -4.82 12.41
C VAL A 30 3.10 -3.64 13.06
N LYS A 31 4.33 -3.86 13.50
CA LYS A 31 5.23 -2.79 13.92
C LYS A 31 6.55 -2.98 13.19
N ALA A 32 6.87 -2.05 12.32
CA ALA A 32 8.06 -2.16 11.48
C ALA A 32 8.65 -0.78 11.21
N THR A 33 9.93 -0.75 10.90
CA THR A 33 10.55 0.46 10.37
C THR A 33 10.15 0.65 8.92
N THR A 34 10.25 -0.42 8.13
CA THR A 34 9.90 -0.39 6.70
C THR A 34 8.97 -1.53 6.35
N VAL A 35 7.89 -1.22 5.64
CA VAL A 35 7.00 -2.21 5.06
C VAL A 35 7.02 -2.04 3.56
N MET A 36 7.28 -3.12 2.82
CA MET A 36 7.21 -3.14 1.37
C MET A 36 6.14 -4.14 0.97
N SER A 37 5.17 -3.70 0.20
CA SER A 37 4.06 -4.53 -0.26
C SER A 37 3.92 -4.40 -1.76
N GLU A 38 3.90 -5.53 -2.45
CA GLU A 38 3.80 -5.54 -3.91
C GLU A 38 2.77 -6.58 -4.34
N VAL A 39 1.88 -6.19 -5.23
CA VAL A 39 0.93 -7.08 -5.88
C VAL A 39 1.25 -7.15 -7.36
N ASN A 40 1.57 -8.34 -7.84
CA ASN A 40 1.74 -8.63 -9.27
C ASN A 40 0.62 -9.58 -9.68
N GLY A 41 -0.46 -9.02 -10.20
CA GLY A 41 -1.63 -9.80 -10.58
C GLY A 41 -2.90 -9.19 -10.02
N SER A 42 -3.81 -10.02 -9.52
CA SER A 42 -5.14 -9.60 -9.07
C SER A 42 -5.42 -9.89 -7.60
N GLY A 43 -4.42 -10.29 -6.82
CA GLY A 43 -4.60 -10.52 -5.38
C GLY A 43 -4.68 -9.22 -4.59
N ASP A 44 -4.99 -9.35 -3.30
CA ASP A 44 -5.17 -8.21 -2.41
C ASP A 44 -4.24 -8.30 -1.22
N ILE A 45 -3.83 -7.14 -0.70
CA ILE A 45 -3.05 -7.06 0.53
C ILE A 45 -3.75 -6.12 1.50
N ASN A 46 -3.96 -6.59 2.74
CA ASN A 46 -4.48 -5.78 3.84
C ASN A 46 -3.41 -5.70 4.93
N ILE A 47 -3.07 -4.48 5.36
CA ILE A 47 -2.06 -4.27 6.38
C ILE A 47 -2.60 -3.32 7.45
N LYS A 48 -2.44 -3.69 8.72
CA LYS A 48 -2.84 -2.87 9.87
C LYS A 48 -1.68 -2.80 10.86
N GLY A 49 -1.43 -1.63 11.41
CA GLY A 49 -0.38 -1.43 12.39
C GLY A 49 0.31 -0.10 12.23
N SER A 50 1.64 -0.08 12.35
CA SER A 50 2.43 1.14 12.23
C SER A 50 3.77 0.86 11.56
N ALA A 51 4.27 1.85 10.82
CA ALA A 51 5.56 1.79 10.16
C ALA A 51 6.11 3.21 10.02
N GLN A 52 7.42 3.34 9.90
CA GLN A 52 8.01 4.65 9.58
C GLN A 52 7.90 4.89 8.08
N LYS A 53 8.15 3.87 7.27
CA LYS A 53 8.06 3.99 5.81
C LYS A 53 7.28 2.81 5.24
N ALA A 54 6.35 3.09 4.36
CA ALA A 54 5.61 2.07 3.65
C ALA A 54 5.76 2.29 2.15
N THR A 55 6.16 1.25 1.43
CA THR A 55 6.23 1.26 -0.03
C THR A 55 5.19 0.27 -0.56
N LEU A 56 4.21 0.79 -1.29
CA LEU A 56 3.06 0.03 -1.74
C LEU A 56 3.03 0.07 -3.27
N THR A 57 3.08 -1.08 -3.90
CA THR A 57 3.13 -1.18 -5.36
C THR A 57 2.09 -2.17 -5.86
N VAL A 58 1.30 -1.77 -6.83
CA VAL A 58 0.36 -2.64 -7.52
C VAL A 58 0.70 -2.66 -9.00
N ASN A 59 1.04 -3.85 -9.50
CA ASN A 59 1.22 -4.11 -10.92
C ASN A 59 0.12 -5.07 -11.36
N GLY A 60 -0.92 -4.54 -12.00
CA GLY A 60 -2.06 -5.34 -12.40
C GLY A 60 -3.37 -4.76 -11.87
N SER A 61 -4.30 -5.61 -11.48
CA SER A 61 -5.64 -5.18 -11.05
C SER A 61 -5.94 -5.48 -9.58
N GLY A 62 -4.97 -5.91 -8.80
CA GLY A 62 -5.17 -6.14 -7.36
C GLY A 62 -5.21 -4.84 -6.57
N ASP A 63 -5.52 -4.97 -5.28
CA ASP A 63 -5.68 -3.83 -4.39
C ASP A 63 -4.79 -3.96 -3.16
N ILE A 64 -4.33 -2.81 -2.65
CA ILE A 64 -3.65 -2.76 -1.36
C ILE A 64 -4.47 -1.86 -0.43
N SER A 65 -4.87 -2.39 0.72
CA SER A 65 -5.59 -1.65 1.75
C SER A 65 -4.67 -1.46 2.93
N ALA A 66 -4.12 -0.26 3.09
CA ALA A 66 -3.20 0.09 4.16
C ALA A 66 -3.66 1.35 4.91
N GLU A 67 -4.96 1.63 4.89
CA GLU A 67 -5.49 2.82 5.56
C GLU A 67 -5.38 2.74 7.09
N LYS A 68 -5.25 1.52 7.61
CA LYS A 68 -5.06 1.30 9.05
C LYS A 68 -3.60 1.04 9.41
N LEU A 69 -2.69 1.19 8.47
CA LEU A 69 -1.26 1.17 8.73
C LEU A 69 -0.80 2.63 8.87
N ALA A 70 -0.56 3.04 10.10
CA ALA A 70 -0.10 4.40 10.37
C ALA A 70 1.35 4.53 9.96
N ALA A 71 1.61 5.18 8.83
CA ALA A 71 2.95 5.35 8.29
C ALA A 71 3.31 6.83 8.25
N THR A 72 4.57 7.13 8.54
CA THR A 72 5.08 8.50 8.47
C THR A 72 5.30 8.89 7.01
N ASN A 73 5.99 8.06 6.26
CA ASN A 73 6.26 8.28 4.85
C ASN A 73 5.72 7.12 4.03
N VAL A 74 5.02 7.44 2.95
CA VAL A 74 4.44 6.42 2.06
C VAL A 74 4.85 6.70 0.62
N VAL A 75 5.28 5.65 -0.07
CA VAL A 75 5.44 5.65 -1.52
C VAL A 75 4.42 4.66 -2.08
N ALA A 76 3.49 5.16 -2.86
CA ALA A 76 2.42 4.34 -3.45
C ALA A 76 2.48 4.43 -4.97
N THR A 77 2.53 3.27 -5.62
CA THR A 77 2.63 3.20 -7.08
C THR A 77 1.60 2.21 -7.61
N VAL A 78 0.80 2.64 -8.57
CA VAL A 78 -0.14 1.77 -9.28
C VAL A 78 0.24 1.76 -10.77
N ALA A 79 0.55 0.59 -11.29
CA ALA A 79 0.74 0.36 -12.72
C ALA A 79 -0.33 -0.63 -13.17
N GLY A 80 -1.40 -0.14 -13.78
CA GLY A 80 -2.54 -0.96 -14.18
C GLY A 80 -3.85 -0.37 -13.66
N SER A 81 -4.80 -1.21 -13.30
CA SER A 81 -6.14 -0.77 -12.91
C SER A 81 -6.47 -1.04 -11.44
N GLY A 82 -5.52 -1.48 -10.64
CA GLY A 82 -5.75 -1.69 -9.20
C GLY A 82 -5.78 -0.39 -8.41
N ASP A 83 -6.10 -0.52 -7.12
CA ASP A 83 -6.25 0.62 -6.23
C ASP A 83 -5.39 0.46 -4.99
N ILE A 84 -4.94 1.59 -4.44
CA ILE A 84 -4.25 1.63 -3.16
C ILE A 84 -4.98 2.60 -2.24
N VAL A 85 -5.24 2.18 -1.01
CA VAL A 85 -5.70 3.06 0.07
C VAL A 85 -4.63 3.05 1.14
N CYS A 86 -4.15 4.22 1.55
CA CYS A 86 -3.05 4.31 2.51
C CYS A 86 -3.26 5.46 3.50
N TYR A 87 -2.42 5.48 4.53
CA TYR A 87 -2.39 6.56 5.52
C TYR A 87 -0.97 7.08 5.60
N ALA A 88 -0.79 8.38 5.44
CA ALA A 88 0.51 9.03 5.57
C ALA A 88 0.39 10.21 6.51
N SER A 89 1.27 10.30 7.50
CA SER A 89 1.21 11.40 8.46
C SER A 89 2.13 12.55 8.08
N ARG A 90 3.16 12.32 7.29
CA ARG A 90 4.14 13.35 6.96
C ARG A 90 4.35 13.52 5.47
N GLN A 91 4.64 12.46 4.74
CA GLN A 91 4.96 12.56 3.32
C GLN A 91 4.30 11.44 2.52
N LEU A 92 3.75 11.80 1.37
CA LEU A 92 3.18 10.85 0.43
C LEU A 92 3.73 11.12 -0.96
N ASP A 93 4.32 10.09 -1.57
CA ASP A 93 4.66 10.08 -2.98
C ASP A 93 3.73 9.08 -3.67
N ALA A 94 2.89 9.56 -4.56
CA ALA A 94 1.87 8.74 -5.21
C ALA A 94 2.01 8.82 -6.72
N ARG A 95 2.04 7.67 -7.37
CA ARG A 95 2.15 7.56 -8.83
C ARG A 95 1.11 6.60 -9.36
N VAL A 96 0.40 7.01 -10.39
CA VAL A 96 -0.55 6.14 -11.09
C VAL A 96 -0.21 6.14 -12.57
N SER A 97 0.02 4.94 -13.10
CA SER A 97 0.24 4.72 -14.52
C SER A 97 -0.81 3.70 -14.97
N GLY A 98 -1.85 4.16 -15.65
CA GLY A 98 -2.98 3.32 -16.03
C GLY A 98 -4.28 3.92 -15.52
N SER A 99 -5.27 3.08 -15.21
CA SER A 99 -6.60 3.54 -14.82
C SER A 99 -6.92 3.33 -13.34
N GLY A 100 -5.97 2.91 -12.53
CA GLY A 100 -6.18 2.73 -11.10
C GLY A 100 -6.18 4.04 -10.34
N ASP A 101 -6.44 3.94 -9.03
CA ASP A 101 -6.56 5.08 -8.15
C ASP A 101 -5.75 4.88 -6.87
N ILE A 102 -5.32 6.00 -6.27
CA ILE A 102 -4.71 6.01 -4.94
C ILE A 102 -5.52 6.95 -4.07
N LYS A 103 -5.96 6.45 -2.93
CA LYS A 103 -6.65 7.26 -1.91
C LYS A 103 -5.80 7.27 -0.65
N TYR A 104 -5.64 8.44 -0.05
CA TYR A 104 -4.84 8.53 1.17
C TYR A 104 -5.62 9.21 2.29
N LYS A 105 -5.33 8.78 3.52
CA LYS A 105 -5.82 9.38 4.75
C LYS A 105 -4.65 10.03 5.48
N GLY A 106 -4.96 10.83 6.47
CA GLY A 106 -3.97 11.56 7.25
C GLY A 106 -3.83 12.97 6.71
N SER A 107 -2.86 13.69 7.25
CA SER A 107 -2.61 15.07 6.86
C SER A 107 -1.12 15.24 6.54
N PRO A 108 -0.63 14.59 5.47
CA PRO A 108 0.78 14.72 5.13
C PRO A 108 1.11 16.15 4.73
N SER A 109 2.23 16.66 5.22
CA SER A 109 2.67 18.01 4.89
C SER A 109 3.28 18.09 3.50
N VAL A 110 3.72 16.97 2.94
CA VAL A 110 4.26 16.90 1.59
C VAL A 110 3.50 15.82 0.82
N VAL A 111 2.91 16.20 -0.31
CA VAL A 111 2.22 15.27 -1.19
C VAL A 111 2.72 15.47 -2.61
N ASN A 112 3.33 14.44 -3.18
CA ASN A 112 3.79 14.43 -4.56
C ASN A 112 2.88 13.51 -5.36
N LYS A 113 2.24 14.02 -6.39
CA LYS A 113 1.27 13.28 -7.20
C LYS A 113 1.75 13.23 -8.64
N GLN A 114 1.80 12.03 -9.21
CA GLN A 114 2.11 11.82 -10.63
C GLN A 114 1.08 10.87 -11.23
N GLY A 115 0.46 11.26 -12.33
CA GLY A 115 -0.52 10.44 -13.00
C GLY A 115 -1.68 11.27 -13.50
N LYS A 116 -2.79 10.59 -13.78
CA LYS A 116 -3.98 11.26 -14.29
C LYS A 116 -4.62 12.14 -13.23
N LYS A 117 -5.28 13.19 -13.70
CA LYS A 117 -6.05 14.07 -12.84
C LYS A 117 -7.12 13.27 -12.10
N ASN A 118 -7.27 13.54 -10.80
CA ASN A 118 -8.26 12.88 -9.92
C ASN A 118 -8.00 11.38 -9.65
N SER A 119 -6.87 10.82 -10.08
CA SER A 119 -6.55 9.44 -9.73
C SER A 119 -5.90 9.32 -8.36
N ILE A 120 -5.46 10.42 -7.76
CA ILE A 120 -4.86 10.45 -6.43
C ILE A 120 -5.63 11.46 -5.60
N THR A 121 -6.34 10.98 -4.58
CA THR A 121 -7.23 11.84 -3.79
C THR A 121 -7.07 11.57 -2.30
N GLY A 122 -7.28 12.62 -1.50
CA GLY A 122 -7.35 12.50 -0.06
C GLY A 122 -8.75 12.13 0.40
N LYS A 123 -8.79 11.39 1.50
CA LYS A 123 -10.05 11.06 2.14
C LYS A 123 -10.29 11.94 3.35
#